data_ac061b906f0dc4101c562abd1e7890e6
#
_entry.id   ac061b906f0dc4101c562abd1e7890e6
#
_cell.length_a   1.000
_cell.length_b   1.000
_cell.length_c   1.000
_cell.angle_alpha   90.00
_cell.angle_beta   90.00
_cell.angle_gamma   90.00
#
_symmetry.space_group_name_H-M   'P 1'
#
loop_
_entity.id
_entity.type
_entity.pdbx_description
1 polymer ?
#
loop_
_entity_poly.entity_id
_entity_poly.type
_entity_poly.pdbx_seq_one_letter_code
_entity_poly.pdbx_strand_id
1 'polypeptide(L)'
;LILQVELQDKTCKDQPFETMFKVQNLNGQPVEVKGNYYLYPAKDKDFKQLEEKPVATGTFTSNEDMTLDWKNLPSGPYVLKASVKDNQGKEVTADTNTILFSVEDKRPPVETTMWFYGANTEFDAAHPAVFCFGTSKKDAYVMMNVFSGDKLLESKTLNLSDTIVRFEYPYRESYGDGVFVNLCMVRDGQVYQEQVRLTKRIPDKTLTMKWEVFRDKLRPGQKEEWKLMIKTPQGQAANAEMLATMYDASLDKIWNRQQNFQIYYNQIVPYSNWMSGYSGNNSFNYWWNTKSLKVPSLEYDHFVMLSDYYNNGRDLGEVIVRGYGSTRKLTVTGSVSTLDVATLRSNAPKMKSAMAADAMTNVEFQSEMIPTGEKADEASDNEMLPEASADLRTNLAETAFFYPQLRTNEQGEISFSFTMPESLT
;
A
#
# COMPACT_ATOMS: atom_id res chain seq x y z
N LEU A 1 -19.78 17.35 -13.12
CA LEU A 1 -18.79 17.36 -12.04
C LEU A 1 -19.23 16.40 -10.93
N ILE A 2 -18.25 15.84 -10.20
CA ILE A 2 -18.43 15.07 -8.97
C ILE A 2 -17.66 15.82 -7.89
N LEU A 3 -18.35 16.19 -6.81
CA LEU A 3 -17.77 16.87 -5.66
C LEU A 3 -17.70 15.87 -4.49
N GLN A 4 -16.57 15.78 -3.84
CA GLN A 4 -16.34 14.98 -2.63
C GLN A 4 -15.59 15.82 -1.59
N VAL A 5 -15.90 15.61 -0.33
CA VAL A 5 -15.24 16.31 0.79
C VAL A 5 -14.51 15.26 1.65
N GLU A 6 -13.22 15.46 1.84
CA GLU A 6 -12.41 14.61 2.72
C GLU A 6 -12.48 15.14 4.15
N LEU A 7 -13.41 14.63 4.94
CA LEU A 7 -13.56 14.96 6.33
C LEU A 7 -13.69 13.66 7.16
N GLN A 8 -13.05 13.63 8.31
CA GLN A 8 -13.12 12.47 9.21
C GLN A 8 -14.49 12.40 9.91
N ASP A 9 -14.97 11.18 10.16
CA ASP A 9 -16.22 10.96 10.92
C ASP A 9 -16.18 11.57 12.32
N LYS A 10 -14.99 11.63 12.92
CA LYS A 10 -14.70 12.29 14.20
C LYS A 10 -13.54 13.25 14.01
N THR A 11 -13.79 14.53 14.21
CA THR A 11 -12.80 15.58 14.04
C THR A 11 -12.47 16.25 15.37
N CYS A 12 -11.20 16.18 15.77
CA CYS A 12 -10.72 16.89 16.95
C CYS A 12 -10.60 18.37 16.61
N LYS A 13 -11.32 19.22 17.37
CA LYS A 13 -11.35 20.67 17.15
C LYS A 13 -10.25 21.45 17.86
N ASP A 14 -9.46 20.80 18.70
CA ASP A 14 -8.46 21.46 19.55
C ASP A 14 -7.31 22.09 18.77
N GLN A 15 -7.09 21.60 17.57
CA GLN A 15 -6.09 22.10 16.61
C GLN A 15 -6.72 22.30 15.23
N PRO A 16 -6.20 23.23 14.43
CA PRO A 16 -6.54 23.31 13.01
C PRO A 16 -6.24 21.96 12.32
N PHE A 17 -7.10 21.57 11.40
CA PHE A 17 -6.97 20.32 10.64
C PHE A 17 -7.07 20.59 9.15
N GLU A 18 -6.44 19.72 8.37
CA GLU A 18 -6.45 19.80 6.92
C GLU A 18 -7.64 19.03 6.35
N THR A 19 -8.25 19.59 5.31
CA THR A 19 -9.32 18.98 4.53
C THR A 19 -9.14 19.32 3.06
N MET A 20 -9.68 18.50 2.18
CA MET A 20 -9.66 18.72 0.75
C MET A 20 -11.05 18.56 0.14
N PHE A 21 -11.40 19.48 -0.75
CA PHE A 21 -12.61 19.42 -1.56
C PHE A 21 -12.23 18.92 -2.96
N LYS A 22 -12.45 17.64 -3.22
CA LYS A 22 -12.10 17.02 -4.50
C LYS A 22 -13.20 17.22 -5.52
N VAL A 23 -12.85 17.82 -6.65
CA VAL A 23 -13.77 17.98 -7.78
C VAL A 23 -13.18 17.31 -9.02
N GLN A 24 -13.96 16.42 -9.60
CA GLN A 24 -13.57 15.66 -10.79
C GLN A 24 -14.66 15.72 -11.85
N ASN A 25 -14.24 15.57 -13.11
CA ASN A 25 -15.19 15.34 -14.19
C ASN A 25 -15.65 13.86 -14.20
N LEU A 26 -16.57 13.50 -15.09
CA LEU A 26 -17.08 12.13 -15.22
C LEU A 26 -16.01 11.11 -15.66
N ASN A 27 -14.87 11.57 -16.15
CA ASN A 27 -13.74 10.73 -16.55
C ASN A 27 -12.71 10.58 -15.42
N GLY A 28 -13.00 11.08 -14.21
CA GLY A 28 -12.10 11.01 -13.06
C GLY A 28 -10.95 12.01 -13.08
N GLN A 29 -10.91 12.94 -14.04
CA GLN A 29 -9.87 13.96 -14.08
C GLN A 29 -10.21 15.12 -13.14
N PRO A 30 -9.22 15.63 -12.37
CA PRO A 30 -9.42 16.76 -11.48
C PRO A 30 -9.81 18.02 -12.26
N VAL A 31 -10.73 18.78 -11.70
CA VAL A 31 -11.22 20.06 -12.27
C VAL A 31 -11.03 21.14 -11.22
N GLU A 32 -10.33 22.22 -11.57
CA GLU A 32 -10.11 23.35 -10.71
C GLU A 32 -11.32 24.31 -10.78
N VAL A 33 -12.03 24.42 -9.66
CA VAL A 33 -13.19 25.32 -9.49
C VAL A 33 -13.20 25.90 -8.09
N LYS A 34 -13.84 27.07 -7.94
CA LYS A 34 -14.12 27.66 -6.64
C LYS A 34 -15.50 27.27 -6.16
N GLY A 35 -15.60 26.94 -4.88
CA GLY A 35 -16.85 26.57 -4.25
C GLY A 35 -17.07 27.24 -2.90
N ASN A 36 -18.25 27.00 -2.32
CA ASN A 36 -18.60 27.46 -0.98
C ASN A 36 -18.86 26.25 -0.09
N TYR A 37 -18.57 26.40 1.20
CA TYR A 37 -18.96 25.42 2.19
C TYR A 37 -19.72 26.07 3.33
N TYR A 38 -20.58 25.27 3.96
CA TYR A 38 -21.46 25.66 5.07
C TYR A 38 -21.48 24.53 6.09
N LEU A 39 -21.15 24.83 7.35
CA LEU A 39 -21.19 23.86 8.44
C LEU A 39 -22.45 24.07 9.27
N TYR A 40 -23.30 23.05 9.32
CA TYR A 40 -24.55 23.07 10.08
C TYR A 40 -24.48 22.15 11.29
N PRO A 41 -24.84 22.60 12.50
CA PRO A 41 -25.06 21.72 13.61
C PRO A 41 -26.22 20.77 13.34
N ALA A 42 -26.05 19.48 13.66
CA ALA A 42 -27.16 18.53 13.64
C ALA A 42 -27.78 18.41 15.04
N LYS A 43 -29.10 18.20 15.09
CA LYS A 43 -29.88 18.03 16.33
C LYS A 43 -29.87 16.59 16.82
N ASP A 44 -29.55 15.66 15.93
CA ASP A 44 -29.56 14.25 16.18
C ASP A 44 -28.24 13.58 15.74
N LYS A 45 -27.95 12.42 16.32
CA LYS A 45 -26.76 11.62 16.00
C LYS A 45 -26.78 11.01 14.58
N ASP A 46 -27.97 10.95 13.97
CA ASP A 46 -28.16 10.38 12.63
C ASP A 46 -28.05 11.44 11.53
N PHE A 47 -27.74 12.71 11.89
CA PHE A 47 -27.54 13.85 11.00
C PHE A 47 -28.75 14.20 10.11
N LYS A 48 -29.97 13.80 10.52
CA LYS A 48 -31.20 14.01 9.74
C LYS A 48 -31.82 15.39 9.94
N GLN A 49 -31.69 15.93 11.14
CA GLN A 49 -32.24 17.21 11.51
C GLN A 49 -31.11 18.22 11.71
N LEU A 50 -31.08 19.25 10.90
CA LEU A 50 -30.07 20.30 10.95
C LEU A 50 -30.66 21.58 11.60
N GLU A 51 -29.79 22.40 12.18
CA GLU A 51 -30.12 23.77 12.53
C GLU A 51 -30.33 24.60 11.26
N GLU A 52 -31.17 25.65 11.34
CA GLU A 52 -31.47 26.49 10.17
C GLU A 52 -30.28 27.31 9.70
N LYS A 53 -29.37 27.66 10.59
CA LYS A 53 -28.24 28.55 10.30
C LYS A 53 -26.93 27.81 10.37
N PRO A 54 -26.05 28.01 9.40
CA PRO A 54 -24.69 27.47 9.49
C PRO A 54 -23.89 28.23 10.56
N VAL A 55 -23.02 27.51 11.26
CA VAL A 55 -22.12 28.08 12.29
C VAL A 55 -20.75 28.45 11.76
N ALA A 56 -20.38 27.91 10.61
CA ALA A 56 -19.20 28.29 9.86
C ALA A 56 -19.48 28.27 8.37
N THR A 57 -18.91 29.23 7.65
CA THR A 57 -19.03 29.34 6.19
C THR A 57 -17.70 29.80 5.60
N GLY A 58 -17.43 29.41 4.38
CA GLY A 58 -16.24 29.86 3.69
C GLY A 58 -16.24 29.46 2.21
N THR A 59 -15.15 29.81 1.54
CA THR A 59 -14.89 29.47 0.15
C THR A 59 -13.69 28.52 0.09
N PHE A 60 -13.64 27.68 -0.91
CA PHE A 60 -12.52 26.77 -1.17
C PHE A 60 -12.14 26.76 -2.64
N THR A 61 -10.89 26.39 -2.92
CA THR A 61 -10.42 25.96 -4.25
C THR A 61 -10.39 24.44 -4.26
N SER A 62 -10.93 23.84 -5.31
CA SER A 62 -10.94 22.37 -5.40
C SER A 62 -9.55 21.78 -5.58
N ASN A 63 -9.35 20.56 -5.06
CA ASN A 63 -8.12 19.77 -5.17
C ASN A 63 -6.88 20.43 -4.53
N GLU A 64 -7.10 21.40 -3.65
CA GLU A 64 -6.06 22.01 -2.81
C GLU A 64 -6.34 21.72 -1.35
N ASP A 65 -5.26 21.56 -0.58
CA ASP A 65 -5.36 21.39 0.88
C ASP A 65 -5.82 22.70 1.51
N MET A 66 -6.83 22.60 2.36
CA MET A 66 -7.38 23.72 3.09
C MET A 66 -7.34 23.45 4.59
N THR A 67 -6.79 24.37 5.35
CA THR A 67 -6.78 24.29 6.81
C THR A 67 -8.05 24.93 7.38
N LEU A 68 -8.78 24.17 8.21
CA LEU A 68 -9.96 24.64 8.93
C LEU A 68 -9.65 24.72 10.42
N ASP A 69 -10.13 25.79 11.06
CA ASP A 69 -10.06 25.98 12.50
C ASP A 69 -11.48 26.11 13.09
N TRP A 70 -11.93 25.06 13.74
CA TRP A 70 -13.25 25.00 14.39
C TRP A 70 -13.16 24.94 15.94
N LYS A 71 -12.05 25.36 16.50
CA LYS A 71 -11.77 25.30 17.95
C LYS A 71 -12.85 25.90 18.81
N ASN A 72 -13.46 27.00 18.36
CA ASN A 72 -14.45 27.73 19.12
C ASN A 72 -15.88 27.16 19.01
N LEU A 73 -16.09 26.15 18.15
CA LEU A 73 -17.40 25.52 17.99
C LEU A 73 -17.68 24.55 19.14
N PRO A 74 -18.95 24.40 19.57
CA PRO A 74 -19.33 23.36 20.52
C PRO A 74 -18.99 21.96 20.03
N SER A 75 -18.70 21.03 20.94
CA SER A 75 -18.61 19.60 20.59
C SER A 75 -20.01 19.06 20.28
N GLY A 76 -20.13 18.26 19.22
CA GLY A 76 -21.42 17.73 18.74
C GLY A 76 -21.41 17.25 17.31
N PRO A 77 -22.55 16.79 16.80
CA PRO A 77 -22.68 16.35 15.42
C PRO A 77 -22.85 17.53 14.46
N TYR A 78 -22.20 17.49 13.30
CA TYR A 78 -22.23 18.50 12.27
C TYR A 78 -22.32 17.92 10.87
N VAL A 79 -22.95 18.66 9.97
CA VAL A 79 -22.98 18.36 8.53
C VAL A 79 -22.29 19.49 7.79
N LEU A 80 -21.26 19.15 7.06
CA LEU A 80 -20.58 20.06 6.14
C LEU A 80 -21.19 19.92 4.75
N LYS A 81 -21.82 20.98 4.27
CA LYS A 81 -22.36 21.07 2.91
C LYS A 81 -21.42 21.88 2.04
N ALA A 82 -21.05 21.33 0.91
CA ALA A 82 -20.22 22.01 -0.07
C ALA A 82 -20.97 22.15 -1.39
N SER A 83 -20.73 23.24 -2.10
CA SER A 83 -21.32 23.48 -3.42
C SER A 83 -20.33 24.12 -4.39
N VAL A 84 -20.37 23.68 -5.64
CA VAL A 84 -19.62 24.24 -6.76
C VAL A 84 -20.57 24.46 -7.95
N LYS A 85 -20.24 25.38 -8.85
CA LYS A 85 -20.97 25.56 -10.10
C LYS A 85 -20.17 24.97 -11.25
N ASP A 86 -20.83 24.24 -12.13
CA ASP A 86 -20.20 23.73 -13.34
C ASP A 86 -20.14 24.84 -14.43
N ASN A 87 -19.53 24.52 -15.57
CA ASN A 87 -19.39 25.46 -16.71
C ASN A 87 -20.72 25.92 -17.32
N GLN A 88 -21.83 25.24 -16.99
CA GLN A 88 -23.18 25.59 -17.43
C GLN A 88 -23.94 26.37 -16.34
N GLY A 89 -23.29 26.66 -15.20
CA GLY A 89 -23.89 27.33 -14.06
C GLY A 89 -24.77 26.42 -13.18
N LYS A 90 -24.80 25.11 -13.45
CA LYS A 90 -25.53 24.15 -12.62
C LYS A 90 -24.78 23.91 -11.33
N GLU A 91 -25.48 23.94 -10.21
CA GLU A 91 -24.92 23.68 -8.89
C GLU A 91 -24.78 22.18 -8.66
N VAL A 92 -23.58 21.77 -8.18
CA VAL A 92 -23.27 20.45 -7.72
C VAL A 92 -22.96 20.54 -6.25
N THR A 93 -23.62 19.71 -5.42
CA THR A 93 -23.50 19.73 -3.97
C THR A 93 -22.96 18.40 -3.45
N ALA A 94 -22.28 18.45 -2.32
CA ALA A 94 -21.88 17.28 -1.55
C ALA A 94 -22.05 17.58 -0.06
N ASP A 95 -22.55 16.59 0.66
CA ASP A 95 -22.72 16.65 2.11
C ASP A 95 -21.83 15.61 2.76
N THR A 96 -21.16 15.96 3.84
CA THR A 96 -20.39 15.02 4.68
C THR A 96 -20.66 15.30 6.14
N ASN A 97 -20.62 14.26 6.95
CA ASN A 97 -20.94 14.32 8.37
C ASN A 97 -19.68 14.23 9.20
N THR A 98 -19.65 14.89 10.33
CA THR A 98 -18.59 14.74 11.32
C THR A 98 -19.10 14.98 12.74
N ILE A 99 -18.44 14.39 13.70
CA ILE A 99 -18.62 14.67 15.11
C ILE A 99 -17.43 15.49 15.59
N LEU A 100 -17.65 16.78 15.87
CA LEU A 100 -16.62 17.62 16.49
C LEU A 100 -16.50 17.30 17.97
N PHE A 101 -15.27 17.18 18.45
CA PHE A 101 -14.98 16.92 19.85
C PHE A 101 -13.67 17.56 20.28
N SER A 102 -13.50 17.73 21.60
CA SER A 102 -12.23 18.09 22.23
C SER A 102 -11.72 16.91 23.05
N VAL A 103 -10.39 16.78 23.12
CA VAL A 103 -9.74 15.79 24.02
C VAL A 103 -10.07 16.06 25.49
N GLU A 104 -10.45 17.29 25.81
CA GLU A 104 -10.84 17.73 27.17
C GLU A 104 -12.33 17.53 27.47
N ASP A 105 -13.13 17.04 26.50
CA ASP A 105 -14.55 16.77 26.74
C ASP A 105 -14.73 15.73 27.85
N LYS A 106 -15.62 16.04 28.79
CA LYS A 106 -15.92 15.15 29.92
C LYS A 106 -17.03 14.14 29.61
N ARG A 107 -17.77 14.35 28.51
CA ARG A 107 -18.88 13.52 28.07
C ARG A 107 -18.80 13.32 26.56
N PRO A 108 -19.28 12.18 26.05
CA PRO A 108 -19.38 12.00 24.61
C PRO A 108 -20.21 13.11 23.95
N PRO A 109 -19.74 13.69 22.84
CA PRO A 109 -20.45 14.77 22.14
C PRO A 109 -21.77 14.33 21.49
N VAL A 110 -21.98 13.02 21.39
CA VAL A 110 -23.22 12.40 20.88
C VAL A 110 -23.62 11.24 21.77
N GLU A 111 -24.91 10.88 21.75
CA GLU A 111 -25.37 9.69 22.45
C GLU A 111 -24.77 8.42 21.81
N THR A 112 -23.90 7.75 22.55
CA THR A 112 -23.23 6.53 22.13
C THR A 112 -23.02 5.56 23.28
N THR A 113 -23.09 4.27 23.00
CA THR A 113 -22.76 3.25 23.99
C THR A 113 -21.26 3.19 24.25
N MET A 114 -20.44 3.43 23.23
CA MET A 114 -19.00 3.42 23.33
C MET A 114 -18.42 4.61 22.56
N TRP A 115 -17.64 5.43 23.24
CA TRP A 115 -16.85 6.51 22.68
C TRP A 115 -15.39 6.19 22.82
N PHE A 116 -14.66 6.27 21.72
CA PHE A 116 -13.22 6.07 21.70
C PHE A 116 -12.54 7.09 20.80
N TYR A 117 -11.38 7.57 21.24
CA TYR A 117 -10.48 8.39 20.46
C TYR A 117 -9.03 8.20 20.91
N GLY A 118 -8.14 7.85 19.99
CA GLY A 118 -6.70 7.80 20.20
C GLY A 118 -6.06 9.15 19.86
N ALA A 119 -5.77 9.96 20.86
CA ALA A 119 -5.13 11.26 20.65
C ALA A 119 -3.66 11.10 20.23
N ASN A 120 -2.96 10.14 20.81
CA ASN A 120 -1.61 9.73 20.45
C ASN A 120 -1.44 8.25 20.82
N THR A 121 -1.31 7.38 19.82
CA THR A 121 -1.13 5.94 20.03
C THR A 121 0.33 5.51 19.99
N GLU A 122 1.25 6.45 19.77
CA GLU A 122 2.68 6.22 19.81
C GLU A 122 3.29 6.85 21.05
N PHE A 123 4.26 6.19 21.65
CA PHE A 123 4.94 6.71 22.83
C PHE A 123 6.46 6.53 22.76
N ASP A 124 7.16 7.43 23.43
CA ASP A 124 8.58 7.39 23.68
C ASP A 124 8.88 7.89 25.10
N ALA A 125 10.15 8.05 25.46
CA ALA A 125 10.55 8.52 26.78
C ALA A 125 10.03 9.94 27.13
N ALA A 126 9.79 10.77 26.11
CA ALA A 126 9.37 12.18 26.27
C ALA A 126 7.86 12.37 26.05
N HIS A 127 7.23 11.51 25.26
CA HIS A 127 5.83 11.66 24.84
C HIS A 127 5.04 10.41 25.21
N PRO A 128 4.10 10.50 26.16
CA PRO A 128 3.22 9.39 26.51
C PRO A 128 2.19 9.12 25.41
N ALA A 129 1.71 7.90 25.33
CA ALA A 129 0.52 7.60 24.55
C ALA A 129 -0.73 8.06 25.31
N VAL A 130 -1.70 8.62 24.58
CA VAL A 130 -2.93 9.19 25.12
C VAL A 130 -4.13 8.71 24.33
N PHE A 131 -5.11 8.16 25.00
CA PHE A 131 -6.40 7.85 24.41
C PHE A 131 -7.54 8.16 25.39
N CYS A 132 -8.71 8.39 24.84
CA CYS A 132 -9.93 8.66 25.59
C CYS A 132 -10.94 7.54 25.33
N PHE A 133 -11.55 7.06 26.39
CA PHE A 133 -12.62 6.07 26.33
C PHE A 133 -13.79 6.51 27.20
N GLY A 134 -15.02 6.33 26.74
CA GLY A 134 -16.19 6.73 27.49
C GLY A 134 -17.50 6.17 26.97
N THR A 135 -18.58 6.58 27.62
CA THR A 135 -19.94 6.19 27.25
C THR A 135 -20.90 7.31 27.67
N SER A 136 -22.00 7.47 26.93
CA SER A 136 -23.14 8.30 27.36
C SER A 136 -24.17 7.53 28.20
N LYS A 137 -23.95 6.21 28.36
CA LYS A 137 -24.85 5.38 29.17
C LYS A 137 -24.52 5.47 30.67
N LYS A 138 -25.52 5.22 31.53
CA LYS A 138 -25.33 5.14 32.95
C LYS A 138 -24.92 3.74 33.38
N ASP A 139 -24.15 3.65 34.46
CA ASP A 139 -23.77 2.39 35.11
C ASP A 139 -23.16 1.37 34.15
N ALA A 140 -22.19 1.81 33.36
CA ALA A 140 -21.49 0.95 32.42
C ALA A 140 -20.21 0.36 33.06
N TYR A 141 -20.16 -0.96 33.16
CA TYR A 141 -18.97 -1.68 33.60
C TYR A 141 -18.08 -2.00 32.42
N VAL A 142 -16.85 -1.50 32.45
CA VAL A 142 -15.85 -1.72 31.39
C VAL A 142 -14.68 -2.46 32.01
N MET A 143 -14.38 -3.62 31.45
CA MET A 143 -13.18 -4.36 31.76
C MET A 143 -12.04 -3.82 30.89
N MET A 144 -10.95 -3.41 31.52
CA MET A 144 -9.75 -2.94 30.85
C MET A 144 -8.57 -3.84 31.19
N ASN A 145 -7.95 -4.40 30.17
CA ASN A 145 -6.74 -5.23 30.28
C ASN A 145 -5.62 -4.64 29.44
N VAL A 146 -4.42 -4.59 29.99
CA VAL A 146 -3.21 -4.12 29.31
C VAL A 146 -2.22 -5.27 29.22
N PHE A 147 -1.77 -5.57 28.01
CA PHE A 147 -0.83 -6.64 27.73
C PHE A 147 0.46 -6.11 27.11
N SER A 148 1.57 -6.73 27.45
CA SER A 148 2.84 -6.64 26.71
C SER A 148 3.22 -8.06 26.27
N GLY A 149 3.11 -8.32 25.00
CA GLY A 149 3.21 -9.70 24.51
C GLY A 149 2.09 -10.59 25.07
N ASP A 150 2.46 -11.71 25.66
CA ASP A 150 1.57 -12.66 26.34
C ASP A 150 1.34 -12.32 27.82
N LYS A 151 2.05 -11.31 28.34
CA LYS A 151 1.98 -10.93 29.75
C LYS A 151 0.90 -9.90 30.00
N LEU A 152 -0.05 -10.25 30.87
CA LEU A 152 -1.01 -9.30 31.44
C LEU A 152 -0.30 -8.37 32.42
N LEU A 153 -0.23 -7.08 32.13
CA LEU A 153 0.40 -6.06 32.97
C LEU A 153 -0.58 -5.44 33.95
N GLU A 154 -1.80 -5.19 33.50
CA GLU A 154 -2.84 -4.50 34.26
C GLU A 154 -4.20 -5.07 33.90
N SER A 155 -5.05 -5.28 34.91
CA SER A 155 -6.46 -5.62 34.74
C SER A 155 -7.27 -4.81 35.73
N LYS A 156 -8.24 -4.03 35.25
CA LYS A 156 -9.12 -3.23 36.07
C LYS A 156 -10.52 -3.13 35.52
N THR A 157 -11.47 -2.90 36.38
CA THR A 157 -12.85 -2.58 36.03
C THR A 157 -13.08 -1.10 36.23
N LEU A 158 -13.67 -0.46 35.22
CA LEU A 158 -14.09 0.92 35.26
C LEU A 158 -15.61 0.94 35.37
N ASN A 159 -16.14 1.78 36.25
CA ASN A 159 -17.58 2.05 36.32
C ASN A 159 -17.81 3.47 35.75
N LEU A 160 -18.40 3.54 34.57
CA LEU A 160 -18.59 4.77 33.84
C LEU A 160 -20.07 5.13 33.74
N SER A 161 -20.39 6.41 33.94
CA SER A 161 -21.74 6.94 33.81
C SER A 161 -21.68 8.30 33.10
N ASP A 162 -22.10 8.35 31.83
CA ASP A 162 -22.11 9.57 31.01
C ASP A 162 -20.80 10.36 31.14
N THR A 163 -19.68 9.68 30.90
CA THR A 163 -18.35 10.25 31.09
C THR A 163 -17.32 9.72 30.10
N ILE A 164 -16.30 10.53 29.87
CA ILE A 164 -15.07 10.15 29.18
C ILE A 164 -13.93 10.13 30.19
N VAL A 165 -13.12 9.08 30.13
CA VAL A 165 -11.87 8.97 30.90
C VAL A 165 -10.71 9.06 29.92
N ARG A 166 -9.76 9.94 30.23
CA ARG A 166 -8.49 10.05 29.51
C ARG A 166 -7.46 9.14 30.17
N PHE A 167 -6.84 8.32 29.34
CA PHE A 167 -5.75 7.43 29.74
C PHE A 167 -4.44 7.97 29.18
N GLU A 168 -3.40 7.95 30.01
CA GLU A 168 -2.06 8.37 29.66
C GLU A 168 -1.06 7.29 30.05
N TYR A 169 -0.34 6.78 29.05
CA TYR A 169 0.64 5.71 29.21
C TYR A 169 2.03 6.22 28.85
N PRO A 170 2.90 6.48 29.87
CA PRO A 170 4.29 6.76 29.60
C PRO A 170 5.01 5.50 29.12
N TYR A 171 5.94 5.67 28.19
CA TYR A 171 6.77 4.56 27.73
C TYR A 171 7.63 3.98 28.87
N ARG A 172 7.76 2.66 28.88
CA ARG A 172 8.67 1.91 29.75
C ARG A 172 9.43 0.89 28.90
N GLU A 173 10.72 0.70 29.18
CA GLU A 173 11.53 -0.28 28.43
C GLU A 173 10.96 -1.71 28.49
N SER A 174 10.30 -2.06 29.59
CA SER A 174 9.63 -3.36 29.74
C SER A 174 8.46 -3.59 28.77
N TYR A 175 8.01 -2.54 28.06
CA TYR A 175 6.95 -2.65 27.04
C TYR A 175 7.48 -3.09 25.67
N GLY A 176 8.81 -3.13 25.49
CA GLY A 176 9.42 -3.48 24.20
C GLY A 176 8.91 -2.61 23.07
N ASP A 177 8.31 -3.22 22.04
CA ASP A 177 7.73 -2.52 20.89
C ASP A 177 6.40 -1.85 21.20
N GLY A 178 5.75 -2.22 22.31
CA GLY A 178 4.49 -1.59 22.69
C GLY A 178 3.62 -2.42 23.63
N VAL A 179 2.45 -1.90 23.91
CA VAL A 179 1.43 -2.56 24.70
C VAL A 179 0.09 -2.57 23.98
N PHE A 180 -0.71 -3.55 24.32
CA PHE A 180 -2.05 -3.72 23.79
C PHE A 180 -3.07 -3.54 24.90
N VAL A 181 -3.99 -2.59 24.72
CA VAL A 181 -5.06 -2.32 25.65
C VAL A 181 -6.36 -2.85 25.07
N ASN A 182 -7.04 -3.68 25.83
CA ASN A 182 -8.35 -4.22 25.50
C ASN A 182 -9.39 -3.67 26.47
N LEU A 183 -10.39 -3.00 25.93
CA LEU A 183 -11.52 -2.44 26.65
C LEU A 183 -12.78 -3.19 26.22
N CYS A 184 -13.47 -3.80 27.16
CA CYS A 184 -14.66 -4.62 26.87
C CYS A 184 -15.80 -4.25 27.80
N MET A 185 -16.99 -4.08 27.24
CA MET A 185 -18.23 -3.79 27.96
C MET A 185 -19.34 -4.67 27.39
N VAL A 186 -20.16 -5.20 28.27
CA VAL A 186 -21.41 -5.90 27.90
C VAL A 186 -22.59 -5.04 28.29
N ARG A 187 -23.44 -4.71 27.33
CA ARG A 187 -24.63 -3.89 27.56
C ARG A 187 -25.78 -4.37 26.67
N ASP A 188 -26.96 -4.46 27.25
CA ASP A 188 -28.19 -4.83 26.51
C ASP A 188 -28.04 -6.13 25.70
N GLY A 189 -27.30 -7.10 26.23
CA GLY A 189 -27.03 -8.38 25.58
C GLY A 189 -26.00 -8.33 24.44
N GLN A 190 -25.38 -7.16 24.21
CA GLN A 190 -24.35 -6.98 23.20
C GLN A 190 -22.98 -6.71 23.84
N VAL A 191 -21.94 -7.15 23.15
CA VAL A 191 -20.56 -6.89 23.54
C VAL A 191 -20.01 -5.75 22.72
N TYR A 192 -19.47 -4.76 23.42
CA TYR A 192 -18.75 -3.63 22.86
C TYR A 192 -17.30 -3.78 23.24
N GLN A 193 -16.42 -3.75 22.26
CA GLN A 193 -14.99 -3.95 22.48
C GLN A 193 -14.21 -2.91 21.71
N GLU A 194 -13.20 -2.33 22.35
CA GLU A 194 -12.20 -1.48 21.73
C GLU A 194 -10.81 -2.02 22.02
N GLN A 195 -9.98 -2.02 21.00
CA GLN A 195 -8.62 -2.56 21.03
C GLN A 195 -7.64 -1.47 20.63
N VAL A 196 -6.82 -1.05 21.58
CA VAL A 196 -5.85 0.01 21.37
C VAL A 196 -4.45 -0.57 21.37
N ARG A 197 -3.75 -0.38 20.27
CA ARG A 197 -2.33 -0.73 20.16
C ARG A 197 -1.52 0.54 20.41
N LEU A 198 -0.73 0.55 21.49
CA LEU A 198 0.18 1.62 21.83
C LEU A 198 1.59 1.17 21.43
N THR A 199 2.18 1.82 20.43
CA THR A 199 3.45 1.40 19.84
C THR A 199 4.59 2.34 20.23
N LYS A 200 5.79 1.78 20.36
CA LYS A 200 6.99 2.59 20.53
C LYS A 200 7.20 3.43 19.28
N ARG A 201 7.38 4.73 19.45
CA ARG A 201 7.68 5.62 18.32
C ARG A 201 8.98 5.23 17.65
N ILE A 202 8.92 5.00 16.36
CA ILE A 202 10.10 4.73 15.54
C ILE A 202 10.70 6.09 15.18
N PRO A 203 12.02 6.30 15.44
CA PRO A 203 12.69 7.50 14.97
C PRO A 203 12.53 7.67 13.46
N ASP A 204 12.23 8.87 13.03
CA ASP A 204 12.19 9.20 11.61
C ASP A 204 13.57 8.99 10.99
N LYS A 205 13.66 8.05 10.06
CA LYS A 205 14.87 7.71 9.31
C LYS A 205 14.73 8.04 7.82
N THR A 206 13.75 8.86 7.48
CA THR A 206 13.55 9.33 6.11
C THR A 206 14.80 10.06 5.64
N LEU A 207 15.31 9.67 4.49
CA LEU A 207 16.49 10.30 3.91
C LEU A 207 16.09 11.25 2.80
N THR A 208 16.70 12.42 2.79
CA THR A 208 16.53 13.39 1.72
C THR A 208 17.70 13.25 0.75
N MET A 209 17.39 13.02 -0.52
CA MET A 209 18.38 12.90 -1.59
C MET A 209 18.37 14.15 -2.47
N LYS A 210 19.56 14.67 -2.76
CA LYS A 210 19.73 15.81 -3.66
C LYS A 210 20.90 15.57 -4.61
N TRP A 211 20.65 15.71 -5.91
CA TRP A 211 21.70 15.69 -6.91
C TRP A 211 22.59 16.94 -6.80
N GLU A 212 23.88 16.74 -6.72
CA GLU A 212 24.88 17.80 -6.81
C GLU A 212 25.45 17.92 -8.22
N VAL A 213 25.75 16.78 -8.83
CA VAL A 213 26.19 16.68 -10.22
C VAL A 213 25.29 15.68 -10.92
N PHE A 214 24.51 16.17 -11.86
CA PHE A 214 23.57 15.37 -12.63
C PHE A 214 23.35 16.01 -14.01
N ARG A 215 23.32 15.18 -15.04
CA ARG A 215 22.98 15.60 -16.39
C ARG A 215 21.79 14.76 -16.89
N ASP A 216 20.74 15.43 -17.29
CA ASP A 216 19.48 14.84 -17.74
C ASP A 216 19.50 14.41 -19.21
N LYS A 217 20.46 14.93 -20.00
CA LYS A 217 20.61 14.60 -21.44
C LYS A 217 21.99 14.04 -21.70
N LEU A 218 22.04 12.77 -22.07
CA LEU A 218 23.25 12.03 -22.32
C LEU A 218 23.33 11.63 -23.80
N ARG A 219 24.56 11.49 -24.30
CA ARG A 219 24.80 10.96 -25.63
C ARG A 219 25.26 9.50 -25.53
N PRO A 220 24.91 8.65 -26.51
CA PRO A 220 25.43 7.30 -26.59
C PRO A 220 26.98 7.29 -26.53
N GLY A 221 27.57 6.35 -25.78
CA GLY A 221 29.00 6.23 -25.58
C GLY A 221 29.62 7.28 -24.63
N GLN A 222 28.86 8.23 -24.12
CA GLN A 222 29.36 9.28 -23.23
C GLN A 222 29.70 8.73 -21.84
N LYS A 223 30.88 9.12 -21.33
CA LYS A 223 31.25 8.87 -19.92
C LYS A 223 30.70 9.97 -19.05
N GLU A 224 30.09 9.59 -17.96
CA GLU A 224 29.48 10.49 -16.97
C GLU A 224 29.91 10.12 -15.57
N GLU A 225 29.91 11.14 -14.71
CA GLU A 225 30.08 11.02 -13.28
C GLU A 225 28.95 11.78 -12.60
N TRP A 226 28.16 11.07 -11.81
CA TRP A 226 27.06 11.68 -11.05
C TRP A 226 27.39 11.70 -9.57
N LYS A 227 26.96 12.77 -8.92
CA LYS A 227 27.18 12.99 -7.49
C LYS A 227 25.85 13.31 -6.81
N LEU A 228 25.58 12.57 -5.74
CA LEU A 228 24.38 12.65 -4.95
C LEU A 228 24.72 12.91 -3.49
N MET A 229 24.00 13.82 -2.83
CA MET A 229 24.09 14.05 -1.40
C MET A 229 22.87 13.46 -0.68
N ILE A 230 23.11 12.72 0.39
CA ILE A 230 22.07 12.10 1.21
C ILE A 230 22.15 12.69 2.63
N LYS A 231 21.02 13.22 3.10
CA LYS A 231 20.89 13.84 4.42
C LYS A 231 19.83 13.16 5.26
N THR A 232 20.06 13.19 6.58
CA THR A 232 19.05 12.79 7.56
C THR A 232 17.92 13.82 7.63
N PRO A 233 16.78 13.53 8.29
CA PRO A 233 15.70 14.52 8.50
C PRO A 233 16.16 15.78 9.20
N GLN A 234 17.24 15.69 10.01
CA GLN A 234 17.83 16.83 10.73
C GLN A 234 18.82 17.61 9.86
N GLY A 235 18.98 17.24 8.57
CA GLY A 235 19.87 17.92 7.62
C GLY A 235 21.35 17.56 7.74
N GLN A 236 21.71 16.59 8.58
CA GLN A 236 23.08 16.10 8.74
C GLN A 236 23.43 15.10 7.62
N ALA A 237 24.74 14.91 7.37
CA ALA A 237 25.25 13.87 6.48
C ALA A 237 24.75 12.49 6.94
N ALA A 238 24.15 11.72 6.04
CA ALA A 238 23.67 10.40 6.36
C ALA A 238 24.73 9.34 6.05
N ASN A 239 24.92 8.38 6.96
CA ASN A 239 25.61 7.14 6.64
C ASN A 239 24.59 6.17 6.03
N ALA A 240 24.60 6.06 4.71
CA ALA A 240 23.59 5.33 3.97
C ALA A 240 24.20 4.42 2.90
N GLU A 241 23.48 3.39 2.57
CA GLU A 241 23.75 2.49 1.45
C GLU A 241 22.64 2.65 0.40
N MET A 242 23.00 2.72 -0.87
CA MET A 242 22.09 2.97 -1.98
C MET A 242 22.28 1.92 -3.07
N LEU A 243 21.19 1.46 -3.64
CA LEU A 243 21.16 0.76 -4.91
C LEU A 243 20.82 1.76 -6.00
N ALA A 244 21.63 1.82 -7.05
CA ALA A 244 21.37 2.64 -8.22
C ALA A 244 21.37 1.77 -9.49
N THR A 245 20.38 1.97 -10.32
CA THR A 245 20.28 1.31 -11.63
C THR A 245 19.70 2.27 -12.67
N MET A 246 20.14 2.12 -13.90
CA MET A 246 19.58 2.81 -15.06
C MET A 246 19.44 1.84 -16.22
N TYR A 247 18.25 1.72 -16.76
CA TYR A 247 17.91 0.83 -17.87
C TYR A 247 16.96 1.52 -18.85
N ASP A 248 16.77 0.93 -20.02
CA ASP A 248 15.86 1.45 -21.04
C ASP A 248 14.39 1.36 -20.59
N ALA A 249 13.71 2.50 -20.53
CA ALA A 249 12.30 2.58 -20.13
C ALA A 249 11.33 1.84 -21.05
N SER A 250 11.78 1.46 -22.27
CA SER A 250 10.98 0.62 -23.17
C SER A 250 10.70 -0.77 -22.60
N LEU A 251 11.57 -1.26 -21.70
CA LEU A 251 11.38 -2.53 -21.00
C LEU A 251 10.14 -2.51 -20.11
N ASP A 252 9.78 -1.36 -19.54
CA ASP A 252 8.57 -1.22 -18.73
C ASP A 252 7.27 -1.39 -19.53
N LYS A 253 7.33 -1.20 -20.87
CA LYS A 253 6.20 -1.46 -21.76
C LYS A 253 5.98 -2.95 -21.97
N ILE A 254 7.04 -3.76 -21.86
CA ILE A 254 6.97 -5.22 -21.98
C ILE A 254 6.53 -5.81 -20.64
N TRP A 255 7.11 -5.32 -19.55
CA TRP A 255 6.79 -5.75 -18.19
C TRP A 255 6.98 -4.61 -17.20
N ASN A 256 5.88 -3.99 -16.79
CA ASN A 256 5.90 -2.95 -15.78
C ASN A 256 6.15 -3.57 -14.40
N ARG A 257 7.40 -3.56 -13.95
CA ARG A 257 7.79 -3.89 -12.59
C ARG A 257 7.81 -2.62 -11.75
N GLN A 258 6.84 -2.46 -10.89
CA GLN A 258 6.97 -1.49 -9.80
C GLN A 258 8.03 -2.00 -8.82
N GLN A 259 9.21 -1.41 -8.87
CA GLN A 259 10.27 -1.69 -7.91
C GLN A 259 10.01 -0.85 -6.66
N ASN A 260 9.26 -1.39 -5.72
CA ASN A 260 9.02 -0.74 -4.44
C ASN A 260 10.05 -1.25 -3.43
N PHE A 261 11.00 -0.40 -3.09
CA PHE A 261 11.89 -0.66 -1.97
C PHE A 261 11.25 -0.07 -0.71
N GLN A 262 10.55 -0.92 0.05
CA GLN A 262 9.95 -0.52 1.32
C GLN A 262 10.68 -1.20 2.47
N ILE A 263 11.27 -0.39 3.33
CA ILE A 263 11.84 -0.90 4.59
C ILE A 263 10.71 -0.93 5.61
N TYR A 264 10.28 -2.15 5.95
CA TYR A 264 9.30 -2.35 7.01
C TYR A 264 10.01 -2.48 8.35
N TYR A 265 9.74 -1.56 9.26
CA TYR A 265 10.07 -1.77 10.67
C TYR A 265 8.94 -2.57 11.31
N ASN A 266 9.11 -3.88 11.40
CA ASN A 266 8.13 -4.73 12.07
C ASN A 266 8.18 -4.48 13.57
N GLN A 267 7.23 -3.70 14.06
CA GLN A 267 6.93 -3.65 15.49
C GLN A 267 5.94 -4.77 15.80
N ILE A 268 6.38 -5.71 16.63
CA ILE A 268 5.55 -6.83 17.05
C ILE A 268 4.90 -6.46 18.38
N VAL A 269 3.68 -5.94 18.31
CA VAL A 269 2.81 -5.79 19.48
C VAL A 269 1.75 -6.88 19.39
N PRO A 270 1.94 -8.03 20.04
CA PRO A 270 0.97 -9.11 20.05
C PRO A 270 -0.35 -8.61 20.61
N TYR A 271 -1.45 -9.07 20.01
CA TYR A 271 -2.78 -8.72 20.49
C TYR A 271 -3.46 -9.93 21.09
N SER A 272 -4.25 -9.69 22.14
CA SER A 272 -5.14 -10.69 22.72
C SER A 272 -6.55 -10.41 22.25
N ASN A 273 -7.17 -11.39 21.61
CA ASN A 273 -8.55 -11.26 21.15
C ASN A 273 -9.49 -11.81 22.21
N TRP A 274 -10.29 -10.92 22.83
CA TRP A 274 -11.41 -11.34 23.62
C TRP A 274 -12.55 -11.78 22.69
N MET A 275 -12.60 -13.05 22.41
CA MET A 275 -13.78 -13.61 21.79
C MET A 275 -14.86 -13.76 22.86
N SER A 276 -15.73 -12.76 22.94
CA SER A 276 -16.96 -12.90 23.71
C SER A 276 -17.90 -13.84 22.96
N GLY A 277 -18.21 -14.93 23.58
CA GLY A 277 -19.22 -15.82 23.06
C GLY A 277 -18.68 -16.71 21.94
N TYR A 278 -17.91 -17.67 22.32
CA TYR A 278 -18.18 -18.97 21.85
C TYR A 278 -19.62 -19.32 22.29
N SER A 279 -20.63 -18.78 21.60
CA SER A 279 -21.86 -19.49 21.48
C SER A 279 -21.45 -20.78 20.82
N GLY A 280 -21.24 -21.83 21.61
CA GLY A 280 -21.04 -23.14 21.07
C GLY A 280 -22.26 -23.41 20.18
N ASN A 281 -22.12 -23.12 18.91
CA ASN A 281 -22.90 -23.81 17.93
C ASN A 281 -22.51 -25.27 18.14
N ASN A 282 -23.25 -25.95 18.99
CA ASN A 282 -23.29 -27.39 19.00
C ASN A 282 -23.78 -27.77 17.59
N SER A 283 -22.87 -27.74 16.62
CA SER A 283 -23.12 -28.37 15.34
C SER A 283 -23.16 -29.84 15.62
N PHE A 284 -24.36 -30.36 15.76
CA PHE A 284 -24.57 -31.79 15.69
C PHE A 284 -24.24 -32.19 14.26
N ASN A 285 -23.04 -32.68 14.04
CA ASN A 285 -22.67 -33.31 12.79
C ASN A 285 -23.40 -34.64 12.71
N TYR A 286 -24.61 -34.64 12.16
CA TYR A 286 -25.27 -35.87 11.73
C TYR A 286 -24.54 -36.37 10.50
N TRP A 287 -23.78 -37.43 10.66
CA TRP A 287 -23.27 -38.21 9.56
C TRP A 287 -24.44 -38.97 8.93
N TRP A 288 -25.06 -38.36 7.94
CA TRP A 288 -25.97 -39.09 7.09
C TRP A 288 -25.10 -39.97 6.19
N ASN A 289 -25.31 -41.30 6.26
CA ASN A 289 -24.78 -42.20 5.26
C ASN A 289 -25.52 -41.96 3.94
N THR A 290 -25.21 -40.88 3.27
CA THR A 290 -25.68 -40.64 1.93
C THR A 290 -24.87 -41.50 0.97
N LYS A 291 -25.52 -42.37 0.22
CA LYS A 291 -24.88 -42.99 -0.95
C LYS A 291 -24.38 -41.87 -1.84
N SER A 292 -23.06 -41.74 -1.98
CA SER A 292 -22.49 -40.76 -2.90
C SER A 292 -22.93 -41.09 -4.32
N LEU A 293 -23.80 -40.28 -4.89
CA LEU A 293 -24.07 -40.31 -6.32
C LEU A 293 -22.79 -39.91 -7.03
N LYS A 294 -22.21 -40.82 -7.79
CA LYS A 294 -21.14 -40.48 -8.72
C LYS A 294 -21.73 -39.61 -9.84
N VAL A 295 -21.62 -38.32 -9.67
CA VAL A 295 -21.92 -37.37 -10.75
C VAL A 295 -20.73 -37.39 -11.68
N PRO A 296 -20.88 -37.62 -13.00
CA PRO A 296 -19.76 -37.49 -13.92
C PRO A 296 -19.23 -36.08 -13.86
N SER A 297 -17.91 -35.94 -13.67
CA SER A 297 -17.28 -34.63 -13.76
C SER A 297 -17.31 -34.14 -15.21
N LEU A 298 -17.98 -33.04 -15.44
CA LEU A 298 -17.90 -32.36 -16.73
C LEU A 298 -16.61 -31.56 -16.76
N GLU A 299 -15.71 -31.91 -17.66
CA GLU A 299 -14.54 -31.13 -17.94
C GLU A 299 -14.87 -30.09 -19.03
N TYR A 300 -14.77 -28.83 -18.67
CA TYR A 300 -14.91 -27.72 -19.60
C TYR A 300 -13.56 -27.24 -20.04
N ASP A 301 -13.47 -26.73 -21.27
CA ASP A 301 -12.26 -26.04 -21.73
C ASP A 301 -12.02 -24.80 -20.87
N HIS A 302 -10.85 -24.73 -20.25
CA HIS A 302 -10.47 -23.60 -19.43
C HIS A 302 -9.59 -22.65 -20.24
N PHE A 303 -9.98 -21.39 -20.28
CA PHE A 303 -9.06 -20.33 -20.69
C PHE A 303 -8.09 -20.07 -19.54
N VAL A 304 -6.84 -20.48 -19.71
CA VAL A 304 -5.79 -20.21 -18.73
C VAL A 304 -5.41 -18.74 -18.85
N MET A 305 -5.77 -17.94 -17.84
CA MET A 305 -5.23 -16.58 -17.71
C MET A 305 -3.82 -16.66 -17.17
N LEU A 306 -2.92 -15.82 -17.70
CA LEU A 306 -1.54 -15.73 -17.21
C LEU A 306 -1.44 -15.44 -15.70
N SER A 307 -2.45 -14.78 -15.13
CA SER A 307 -2.58 -14.55 -13.69
C SER A 307 -2.69 -15.85 -12.86
N ASP A 308 -3.32 -16.88 -13.40
CA ASP A 308 -3.50 -18.15 -12.71
C ASP A 308 -2.19 -18.96 -12.64
N TYR A 309 -1.31 -18.73 -13.59
CA TYR A 309 0.03 -19.33 -13.62
C TYR A 309 0.90 -18.84 -12.45
N TYR A 310 0.85 -17.56 -12.14
CA TYR A 310 1.64 -16.98 -11.04
C TYR A 310 1.11 -17.32 -9.65
N ASN A 311 -0.20 -17.50 -9.52
CA ASN A 311 -0.81 -17.76 -8.21
C ASN A 311 -0.79 -19.24 -7.78
N ASN A 312 -0.69 -20.19 -8.72
CA ASN A 312 -0.83 -21.61 -8.41
C ASN A 312 0.42 -22.46 -8.65
N GLY A 313 1.52 -21.89 -9.19
CA GLY A 313 2.76 -22.64 -9.46
C GLY A 313 2.55 -23.87 -10.34
N ARG A 314 1.54 -23.87 -11.20
CA ARG A 314 1.25 -24.96 -12.10
C ARG A 314 2.00 -24.79 -13.41
N ASP A 315 2.70 -25.83 -13.81
CA ASP A 315 3.32 -25.90 -15.13
C ASP A 315 2.27 -25.69 -16.22
N LEU A 316 2.58 -24.84 -17.20
CA LEU A 316 1.81 -24.71 -18.42
C LEU A 316 1.85 -26.06 -19.15
N GLY A 317 0.81 -26.85 -19.04
CA GLY A 317 0.61 -27.97 -19.92
C GLY A 317 0.51 -27.52 -21.37
N GLU A 318 0.92 -28.38 -22.29
CA GLU A 318 0.87 -28.13 -23.74
C GLU A 318 -0.51 -27.58 -24.15
N VAL A 319 -0.56 -26.34 -24.65
CA VAL A 319 -1.81 -25.75 -25.18
C VAL A 319 -2.06 -26.35 -26.55
N ILE A 320 -2.92 -27.36 -26.63
CA ILE A 320 -3.39 -27.92 -27.89
C ILE A 320 -4.52 -27.05 -28.41
N VAL A 321 -4.23 -26.18 -29.39
CA VAL A 321 -5.28 -25.44 -30.10
C VAL A 321 -5.93 -26.38 -31.10
N ARG A 322 -7.11 -26.90 -30.78
CA ARG A 322 -7.95 -27.65 -31.73
C ARG A 322 -8.81 -26.68 -32.52
N GLY A 323 -8.42 -26.41 -33.77
CA GLY A 323 -9.31 -25.73 -34.70
C GLY A 323 -10.47 -26.64 -35.13
N TYR A 324 -11.65 -26.07 -35.30
CA TYR A 324 -12.83 -26.74 -35.81
C TYR A 324 -12.50 -27.22 -37.26
N GLY A 325 -12.31 -28.52 -37.46
CA GLY A 325 -12.38 -29.15 -38.79
C GLY A 325 -11.13 -29.78 -39.38
N SER A 326 -9.97 -29.87 -38.73
CA SER A 326 -8.89 -30.75 -39.22
C SER A 326 -7.81 -31.01 -38.20
N THR A 327 -7.51 -32.26 -37.94
CA THR A 327 -6.36 -32.72 -37.17
C THR A 327 -5.08 -32.56 -38.02
N ARG A 328 -4.50 -31.37 -38.12
CA ARG A 328 -3.15 -31.20 -38.57
C ARG A 328 -2.30 -30.72 -37.39
N LYS A 329 -1.28 -31.51 -37.04
CA LYS A 329 -0.19 -31.04 -36.17
C LYS A 329 0.49 -29.85 -36.88
N LEU A 330 0.25 -28.65 -36.40
CA LEU A 330 1.06 -27.51 -36.78
C LEU A 330 2.32 -27.54 -35.89
N THR A 331 3.41 -27.95 -36.49
CA THR A 331 4.73 -27.76 -35.90
C THR A 331 5.02 -26.27 -35.97
N VAL A 332 4.96 -25.58 -34.87
CA VAL A 332 5.43 -24.19 -34.76
C VAL A 332 6.95 -24.27 -34.71
N THR A 333 7.59 -23.92 -35.82
CA THR A 333 9.03 -23.73 -35.89
C THR A 333 9.38 -22.37 -35.29
N GLY A 334 9.55 -22.37 -34.01
CA GLY A 334 10.16 -21.30 -33.23
C GLY A 334 10.62 -21.96 -31.96
N SER A 335 11.85 -21.72 -31.56
CA SER A 335 12.60 -22.38 -30.48
C SER A 335 11.87 -22.51 -29.16
N VAL A 336 10.98 -23.50 -29.08
CA VAL A 336 10.42 -23.99 -27.81
C VAL A 336 10.84 -25.44 -27.72
N SER A 337 11.84 -25.71 -26.90
CA SER A 337 12.21 -27.08 -26.55
C SER A 337 11.09 -27.63 -25.69
N THR A 338 10.27 -28.53 -26.22
CA THR A 338 9.29 -29.31 -25.43
C THR A 338 10.08 -30.36 -24.64
N LEU A 339 10.30 -30.09 -23.35
CA LEU A 339 10.65 -31.14 -22.39
C LEU A 339 9.40 -31.94 -22.07
N ASP A 340 9.41 -33.19 -22.48
CA ASP A 340 8.32 -34.14 -22.18
C ASP A 340 8.33 -34.49 -20.71
N VAL A 341 7.49 -33.80 -19.93
CA VAL A 341 7.34 -33.96 -18.46
C VAL A 341 6.84 -35.33 -18.06
N ALA A 342 6.25 -36.10 -19.00
CA ALA A 342 5.76 -37.45 -18.72
C ALA A 342 6.89 -38.45 -18.45
N THR A 343 8.04 -38.27 -19.09
CA THR A 343 9.22 -39.14 -18.91
C THR A 343 9.99 -38.82 -17.60
N LEU A 344 9.88 -37.61 -17.06
CA LEU A 344 10.51 -37.24 -15.80
C LEU A 344 9.76 -37.72 -14.55
N ARG A 345 8.46 -37.98 -14.66
CA ARG A 345 7.64 -38.48 -13.55
C ARG A 345 7.81 -39.96 -13.25
N SER A 346 8.30 -40.76 -14.18
CA SER A 346 8.49 -42.20 -13.99
C SER A 346 9.75 -42.58 -13.21
N ASN A 347 10.73 -41.68 -13.08
CA ASN A 347 12.04 -41.94 -12.48
C ASN A 347 12.37 -41.13 -11.23
N ALA A 348 11.42 -40.43 -10.62
CA ALA A 348 11.66 -39.70 -9.39
C ALA A 348 11.49 -40.63 -8.17
N PRO A 349 12.52 -40.82 -7.34
CA PRO A 349 12.36 -41.53 -6.10
C PRO A 349 11.49 -40.69 -5.15
N LYS A 350 10.55 -41.38 -4.47
CA LYS A 350 9.72 -40.78 -3.43
C LYS A 350 10.60 -40.21 -2.31
N MET A 351 10.92 -38.93 -2.36
CA MET A 351 11.54 -38.24 -1.23
C MET A 351 10.47 -37.63 -0.33
N LYS A 352 10.55 -38.01 0.94
CA LYS A 352 9.80 -37.43 2.04
C LYS A 352 10.18 -35.98 2.19
N SER A 353 9.20 -35.15 2.48
CA SER A 353 9.35 -33.72 2.76
C SER A 353 10.40 -33.45 3.85
N ALA A 354 11.45 -32.72 3.49
CA ALA A 354 12.26 -31.94 4.40
C ALA A 354 12.60 -30.64 3.69
N MET A 355 12.34 -29.55 4.40
CA MET A 355 12.70 -28.19 3.99
C MET A 355 14.18 -28.13 3.64
N ALA A 356 14.49 -27.58 2.49
CA ALA A 356 15.79 -26.98 2.22
C ALA A 356 15.64 -25.86 1.20
N ALA A 357 15.94 -24.67 1.65
CA ALA A 357 16.35 -23.57 0.80
C ALA A 357 17.67 -23.96 0.11
N ASP A 358 17.97 -23.26 -0.97
CA ASP A 358 19.18 -23.29 -1.80
C ASP A 358 19.28 -24.38 -2.86
N ALA A 359 19.12 -23.89 -4.08
CA ALA A 359 20.09 -24.08 -5.17
C ALA A 359 19.62 -23.30 -6.43
N MET A 360 20.12 -22.09 -6.59
CA MET A 360 20.28 -21.49 -7.90
C MET A 360 21.47 -22.21 -8.57
N THR A 361 21.20 -23.07 -9.51
CA THR A 361 22.22 -23.61 -10.40
C THR A 361 22.23 -22.82 -11.71
N ASN A 362 23.38 -22.24 -11.99
CA ASN A 362 23.77 -21.62 -13.24
C ASN A 362 23.48 -22.56 -14.43
N VAL A 363 22.70 -22.10 -15.37
CA VAL A 363 22.60 -22.71 -16.70
C VAL A 363 23.58 -21.98 -17.61
N GLU A 364 24.67 -22.63 -17.91
CA GLU A 364 25.65 -22.21 -18.91
C GLU A 364 25.07 -22.46 -20.29
N PHE A 365 24.84 -21.39 -21.06
CA PHE A 365 24.49 -21.49 -22.46
C PHE A 365 25.74 -21.72 -23.30
N GLN A 366 25.92 -22.93 -23.82
CA GLN A 366 26.85 -23.19 -24.90
C GLN A 366 26.16 -22.83 -26.24
N SER A 367 26.75 -21.87 -26.94
CA SER A 367 26.39 -21.54 -28.31
C SER A 367 27.12 -22.53 -29.28
N GLU A 368 26.38 -23.43 -29.91
CA GLU A 368 26.88 -24.20 -31.03
C GLU A 368 26.88 -23.36 -32.32
N MET A 369 28.06 -23.25 -32.90
CA MET A 369 28.28 -22.63 -34.22
C MET A 369 27.75 -23.52 -35.34
N ILE A 370 26.94 -22.91 -36.21
CA ILE A 370 26.52 -23.53 -37.49
C ILE A 370 27.60 -23.26 -38.55
N PRO A 371 28.06 -24.27 -39.30
CA PRO A 371 29.08 -24.08 -40.30
C PRO A 371 28.50 -23.47 -41.58
N THR A 372 29.21 -22.48 -42.09
CA THR A 372 29.00 -21.86 -43.41
C THR A 372 29.48 -22.79 -44.54
N GLY A 373 28.59 -23.04 -45.46
CA GLY A 373 28.87 -23.69 -46.76
C GLY A 373 28.64 -22.75 -47.92
N GLU A 374 29.71 -22.56 -48.62
CA GLU A 374 29.93 -22.48 -50.08
C GLU A 374 29.50 -21.26 -50.88
N LYS A 375 30.51 -20.87 -51.67
CA LYS A 375 30.65 -19.79 -52.60
C LYS A 375 29.77 -19.94 -53.86
N ALA A 376 29.36 -18.81 -54.41
CA ALA A 376 29.27 -18.64 -55.87
C ALA A 376 29.70 -17.21 -56.21
N ASP A 377 30.72 -17.15 -57.06
CA ASP A 377 31.23 -15.96 -57.73
C ASP A 377 30.20 -15.43 -58.72
N GLU A 378 30.03 -14.11 -58.79
CA GLU A 378 29.92 -13.40 -60.08
C GLU A 378 30.20 -11.90 -59.87
N ALA A 379 31.09 -11.41 -60.63
CA ALA A 379 31.56 -10.03 -60.73
C ALA A 379 30.57 -9.13 -61.46
N SER A 380 30.42 -7.91 -61.00
CA SER A 380 30.08 -6.78 -61.87
C SER A 380 30.42 -5.46 -61.16
N ASP A 381 31.24 -4.67 -61.84
CA ASP A 381 31.62 -3.29 -61.56
C ASP A 381 30.44 -2.38 -61.23
N ASN A 382 30.60 -1.51 -60.24
CA ASN A 382 30.48 -0.06 -60.47
C ASN A 382 30.61 0.79 -59.19
N GLU A 383 31.38 1.87 -59.36
CA GLU A 383 31.35 3.19 -58.76
C GLU A 383 31.40 3.35 -57.23
N MET A 384 32.58 3.77 -56.80
CA MET A 384 32.89 4.36 -55.52
C MET A 384 32.06 5.63 -55.29
N LEU A 385 31.13 5.52 -54.35
CA LEU A 385 30.67 6.65 -53.53
C LEU A 385 31.45 6.63 -52.21
N PRO A 386 31.81 7.77 -51.61
CA PRO A 386 32.57 7.80 -50.36
C PRO A 386 31.74 7.17 -49.24
N GLU A 387 32.21 6.06 -48.70
CA GLU A 387 31.71 5.46 -47.47
C GLU A 387 31.87 6.47 -46.35
N ALA A 388 30.77 7.08 -45.93
CA ALA A 388 30.67 7.57 -44.56
C ALA A 388 30.77 6.34 -43.69
N SER A 389 31.89 6.18 -43.00
CA SER A 389 32.06 5.15 -41.98
C SER A 389 30.96 5.38 -40.90
N ALA A 390 29.87 4.69 -41.05
CA ALA A 390 28.91 4.58 -39.98
C ALA A 390 29.62 3.79 -38.87
N ASP A 391 30.00 4.47 -37.79
CA ASP A 391 30.45 3.81 -36.58
C ASP A 391 29.37 2.81 -36.16
N LEU A 392 29.64 1.54 -36.42
CA LEU A 392 28.77 0.45 -36.02
C LEU A 392 28.67 0.45 -34.49
N ARG A 393 27.46 0.65 -33.98
CA ARG A 393 27.19 0.58 -32.55
C ARG A 393 27.58 -0.80 -32.03
N THR A 394 28.46 -0.85 -31.06
CA THR A 394 29.04 -2.10 -30.54
C THR A 394 28.47 -2.48 -29.16
N ASN A 395 27.97 -1.53 -28.42
CA ASN A 395 27.40 -1.77 -27.09
C ASN A 395 25.88 -1.61 -27.10
N LEU A 396 25.17 -2.73 -27.26
CA LEU A 396 23.71 -2.81 -27.31
C LEU A 396 23.11 -3.20 -25.95
N ALA A 397 23.80 -2.95 -24.83
CA ALA A 397 23.29 -3.26 -23.49
C ALA A 397 22.06 -2.39 -23.18
N GLU A 398 21.01 -3.02 -22.70
CA GLU A 398 19.75 -2.36 -22.27
C GLU A 398 19.86 -1.72 -20.88
N THR A 399 20.93 -2.02 -20.15
CA THR A 399 21.22 -1.47 -18.81
C THR A 399 22.50 -0.64 -18.87
N ALA A 400 22.41 0.63 -18.49
CA ALA A 400 23.57 1.52 -18.43
C ALA A 400 24.48 1.18 -17.24
N PHE A 401 23.87 0.93 -16.09
CA PHE A 401 24.57 0.50 -14.89
C PHE A 401 23.64 -0.17 -13.89
N PHE A 402 24.24 -1.00 -13.02
CA PHE A 402 23.62 -1.58 -11.85
C PHE A 402 24.65 -1.60 -10.72
N TYR A 403 24.45 -0.71 -9.74
CA TYR A 403 25.30 -0.60 -8.57
C TYR A 403 24.50 -0.95 -7.30
N PRO A 404 24.60 -2.19 -6.80
CA PRO A 404 23.75 -2.66 -5.70
C PRO A 404 24.16 -2.12 -4.33
N GLN A 405 25.39 -1.62 -4.16
CA GLN A 405 25.98 -1.28 -2.86
C GLN A 405 26.85 -0.03 -2.92
N LEU A 406 26.26 1.10 -3.24
CA LEU A 406 26.92 2.39 -3.14
C LEU A 406 26.82 2.88 -1.70
N ARG A 407 27.92 3.38 -1.13
CA ARG A 407 27.95 3.89 0.24
C ARG A 407 28.31 5.37 0.26
N THR A 408 27.69 6.10 1.17
CA THR A 408 28.04 7.49 1.41
C THR A 408 29.42 7.60 2.07
N ASN A 409 30.13 8.67 1.74
CA ASN A 409 31.31 9.09 2.47
C ASN A 409 30.93 9.82 3.79
N GLU A 410 31.90 10.32 4.54
CA GLU A 410 31.67 11.05 5.80
C GLU A 410 30.83 12.34 5.63
N GLN A 411 30.80 12.88 4.43
CA GLN A 411 30.03 14.09 4.07
C GLN A 411 28.60 13.75 3.62
N GLY A 412 28.24 12.45 3.55
CA GLY A 412 26.94 11.99 3.06
C GLY A 412 26.82 11.98 1.54
N GLU A 413 27.94 11.98 0.81
CA GLU A 413 27.99 12.02 -0.65
C GLU A 413 28.24 10.63 -1.23
N ILE A 414 27.63 10.36 -2.38
CA ILE A 414 27.90 9.21 -3.24
C ILE A 414 28.29 9.74 -4.62
N SER A 415 29.46 9.33 -5.13
CA SER A 415 29.85 9.54 -6.52
C SER A 415 29.98 8.20 -7.22
N PHE A 416 29.48 8.12 -8.44
CA PHE A 416 29.66 6.96 -9.31
C PHE A 416 29.75 7.40 -10.76
N SER A 417 30.51 6.62 -11.55
CA SER A 417 30.72 6.88 -12.96
C SER A 417 30.24 5.71 -13.81
N PHE A 418 29.77 6.03 -14.99
CA PHE A 418 29.30 5.03 -15.96
C PHE A 418 29.54 5.52 -17.41
N THR A 419 29.40 4.61 -18.35
CA THR A 419 29.38 4.95 -19.78
C THR A 419 28.00 4.64 -20.32
N MET A 420 27.38 5.62 -20.99
CA MET A 420 26.07 5.45 -21.59
C MET A 420 26.13 4.41 -22.72
N PRO A 421 25.32 3.34 -22.71
CA PRO A 421 25.23 2.41 -23.82
C PRO A 421 24.77 3.07 -25.11
N GLU A 422 25.17 2.51 -26.23
CA GLU A 422 24.81 3.03 -27.56
C GLU A 422 23.37 2.72 -27.97
N SER A 423 22.75 1.75 -27.30
CA SER A 423 21.35 1.33 -27.52
C SER A 423 20.32 2.21 -26.83
N LEU A 424 20.69 2.88 -25.72
CA LEU A 424 19.79 3.74 -24.97
C LEU A 424 19.68 5.11 -25.65
N THR A 425 18.46 5.48 -26.04
CA THR A 425 18.16 6.75 -26.73
C THR A 425 17.20 7.61 -25.92
#